data_748775a56a931e04a34613ffbfb26f03
#
_entry.id   748775a56a931e04a34613ffbfb26f03
#
_cell.length_a   1.000
_cell.length_b   1.000
_cell.length_c   1.000
_cell.angle_alpha   90.00
_cell.angle_beta   90.00
_cell.angle_gamma   90.00
#
_symmetry.space_group_name_H-M   'P 1'
#
loop_
_entity.id
_entity.type
_entity.pdbx_description
1 polymer ?
#
loop_
_entity_poly.entity_id
_entity_poly.type
_entity_poly.pdbx_seq_one_letter_code
_entity_poly.pdbx_strand_id
1 'polypeptide(L)'
;MAIHDFITSTLNLTSDSIQEIDAIRKEDRLFVYITLVNQHPTCPYCGVPTVSKGYIHRTYNHLPLGDTPSSIHWKRRRYTCKDCFKTFCEENPFGPEYFHQTYAVLYKIAADFQNLHLSYKDIAERYNTSVTTVQLYADSFIQVPRLTLPINLGIDELHSNMAKYGGSYLCSFVDNDARVLNELLPDRSKRTLSAHLEKIPLEERKRVLYVTIDMWEPYKQVSLKYFPNCKISVDPFHVVKHLSDGFTTLRVSLMNQVPKESPAYYLLKHFHHLLETDCFLDNEPKYNHFFRQKMNYRDLYDALLNLNPILKKAYELKEDYRYFNRNSTYPECIEELTDLIRYFKESRLVCYSEFINLLENWFEEICNSFQRPTADRKQSNALAESLNQKMREFIMISNGLSNFERFRARVIYALNYRIGFSLTSNIQAYNRKQKK
;
A
#
# COMPACT_ATOMS: atom_id res chain seq x y z
N MET A 1 3.23 41.54 -17.71
CA MET A 1 3.70 40.23 -18.15
C MET A 1 2.73 39.75 -19.22
N ALA A 2 3.20 39.64 -20.46
CA ALA A 2 2.34 39.25 -21.55
C ALA A 2 1.90 37.80 -21.40
N ILE A 3 0.74 37.41 -21.90
CA ILE A 3 0.24 36.03 -21.93
C ILE A 3 1.26 35.07 -22.54
N HIS A 4 2.11 35.60 -23.41
CA HIS A 4 3.26 34.98 -24.05
C HIS A 4 4.27 34.47 -23.02
N ASP A 5 4.70 35.30 -22.05
CA ASP A 5 5.71 34.94 -21.03
C ASP A 5 5.17 33.87 -20.06
N PHE A 6 3.87 33.91 -19.76
CA PHE A 6 3.21 32.91 -18.95
C PHE A 6 3.20 31.54 -19.64
N ILE A 7 2.82 31.50 -20.93
CA ILE A 7 2.76 30.24 -21.70
C ILE A 7 4.16 29.68 -21.88
N THR A 8 5.16 30.51 -22.22
CA THR A 8 6.56 30.06 -22.40
C THR A 8 7.14 29.46 -21.13
N SER A 9 6.90 30.08 -19.98
CA SER A 9 7.38 29.56 -18.69
C SER A 9 6.68 28.24 -18.32
N THR A 10 5.39 28.10 -18.61
CA THR A 10 4.63 26.86 -18.34
C THR A 10 5.09 25.69 -19.23
N LEU A 11 5.59 26.00 -20.45
CA LEU A 11 6.13 25.00 -21.39
C LEU A 11 7.60 24.71 -21.16
N ASN A 12 8.23 25.37 -20.21
CA ASN A 12 9.68 25.31 -19.95
C ASN A 12 10.52 25.64 -21.21
N LEU A 13 10.03 26.62 -21.99
CA LEU A 13 10.71 27.17 -23.16
C LEU A 13 11.28 28.53 -22.83
N THR A 14 12.37 28.93 -23.51
CA THR A 14 12.89 30.29 -23.46
C THR A 14 12.23 31.14 -24.54
N SER A 15 12.00 32.42 -24.27
CA SER A 15 11.41 33.33 -25.25
C SER A 15 12.19 33.36 -26.56
N ASP A 16 13.52 33.23 -26.48
CA ASP A 16 14.42 33.20 -27.64
C ASP A 16 14.29 31.94 -28.51
N SER A 17 13.67 30.87 -27.98
CA SER A 17 13.43 29.62 -28.73
C SER A 17 12.16 29.65 -29.58
N ILE A 18 11.33 30.68 -29.41
CA ILE A 18 10.01 30.77 -30.03
C ILE A 18 10.01 31.85 -31.11
N GLN A 19 9.68 31.46 -32.34
CA GLN A 19 9.49 32.34 -33.47
C GLN A 19 8.11 32.98 -33.46
N GLU A 20 7.08 32.17 -33.26
CA GLU A 20 5.66 32.60 -33.22
C GLU A 20 4.92 31.83 -32.14
N ILE A 21 4.08 32.50 -31.38
CA ILE A 21 3.15 31.90 -30.46
C ILE A 21 1.80 32.66 -30.52
N ASP A 22 0.72 31.91 -30.59
CA ASP A 22 -0.63 32.42 -30.50
C ASP A 22 -1.49 31.53 -29.63
N ALA A 23 -2.44 32.10 -28.89
CA ALA A 23 -3.32 31.37 -27.99
C ALA A 23 -4.76 31.72 -28.23
N ILE A 24 -5.54 30.79 -28.71
CA ILE A 24 -6.94 30.97 -29.09
C ILE A 24 -7.82 30.12 -28.19
N ARG A 25 -8.76 30.75 -27.48
CA ARG A 25 -9.81 30.04 -26.73
C ARG A 25 -10.99 29.79 -27.65
N LYS A 26 -11.36 28.53 -27.84
CA LYS A 26 -12.57 28.12 -28.54
C LYS A 26 -13.38 27.22 -27.60
N GLU A 27 -14.64 27.55 -27.39
CA GLU A 27 -15.49 26.87 -26.41
C GLU A 27 -14.79 26.79 -25.05
N ASP A 28 -14.69 25.58 -24.45
CA ASP A 28 -14.08 25.36 -23.15
C ASP A 28 -12.61 24.85 -23.26
N ARG A 29 -11.91 25.12 -24.40
CA ARG A 29 -10.53 24.66 -24.61
C ARG A 29 -9.63 25.80 -25.10
N LEU A 30 -8.38 25.78 -24.63
CA LEU A 30 -7.32 26.68 -25.07
C LEU A 30 -6.41 25.96 -26.08
N PHE A 31 -6.25 26.55 -27.26
CA PHE A 31 -5.37 26.09 -28.33
C PHE A 31 -4.16 27.00 -28.39
N VAL A 32 -2.96 26.46 -28.14
CA VAL A 32 -1.70 27.19 -28.21
C VAL A 32 -0.96 26.79 -29.47
N TYR A 33 -0.81 27.70 -30.41
CA TYR A 33 -0.10 27.51 -31.66
C TYR A 33 1.34 28.00 -31.51
N ILE A 34 2.32 27.14 -31.84
CA ILE A 34 3.74 27.46 -31.64
C ILE A 34 4.53 27.13 -32.90
N THR A 35 5.45 28.03 -33.27
CA THR A 35 6.53 27.81 -34.22
C THR A 35 7.86 28.14 -33.54
N LEU A 36 8.83 27.24 -33.59
CA LEU A 36 10.13 27.44 -32.94
C LEU A 36 11.09 28.15 -33.91
N VAL A 37 12.07 28.85 -33.35
CA VAL A 37 13.14 29.51 -34.12
C VAL A 37 13.93 28.48 -34.89
N ASN A 38 14.29 28.80 -36.13
CA ASN A 38 15.09 27.93 -36.97
C ASN A 38 16.53 27.83 -36.47
N GLN A 39 16.93 26.66 -36.02
CA GLN A 39 18.26 26.38 -35.47
C GLN A 39 19.31 26.09 -36.55
N HIS A 40 18.92 26.02 -37.84
CA HIS A 40 19.78 25.63 -38.94
C HIS A 40 20.69 24.42 -38.66
N PRO A 41 20.13 23.26 -38.25
CA PRO A 41 20.92 22.14 -37.78
C PRO A 41 21.75 21.52 -38.92
N THR A 42 22.88 20.91 -38.58
CA THR A 42 23.62 20.03 -39.47
C THR A 42 22.91 18.67 -39.61
N CYS A 43 23.16 17.99 -40.71
CA CYS A 43 22.59 16.67 -40.97
C CYS A 43 23.10 15.64 -39.94
N PRO A 44 22.23 14.95 -39.21
CA PRO A 44 22.65 13.95 -38.20
C PRO A 44 23.29 12.70 -38.82
N TYR A 45 23.28 12.57 -40.14
CA TYR A 45 23.82 11.41 -40.87
C TYR A 45 25.17 11.68 -41.52
N CYS A 46 25.45 12.90 -42.01
CA CYS A 46 26.68 13.24 -42.72
C CYS A 46 27.34 14.55 -42.28
N GLY A 47 26.77 15.29 -41.30
CA GLY A 47 27.34 16.50 -40.75
C GLY A 47 27.22 17.76 -41.61
N VAL A 48 26.70 17.68 -42.83
CA VAL A 48 26.60 18.81 -43.78
C VAL A 48 25.42 19.73 -43.37
N PRO A 49 25.52 21.07 -43.60
CA PRO A 49 24.40 21.98 -43.37
C PRO A 49 23.13 21.60 -44.12
N THR A 50 22.00 21.80 -43.51
CA THR A 50 20.70 21.43 -44.04
C THR A 50 19.84 22.62 -44.44
N VAL A 51 18.81 22.40 -45.24
CA VAL A 51 17.82 23.41 -45.59
C VAL A 51 16.44 23.01 -45.15
N SER A 52 15.60 24.00 -44.83
CA SER A 52 14.20 23.75 -44.44
C SER A 52 13.43 23.21 -45.67
N LYS A 53 12.64 22.13 -45.45
CA LYS A 53 11.79 21.49 -46.47
C LYS A 53 10.29 21.72 -46.18
N GLY A 54 9.94 22.67 -45.31
CA GLY A 54 8.58 22.94 -44.94
C GLY A 54 8.25 22.46 -43.51
N TYR A 55 6.99 22.23 -43.23
CA TYR A 55 6.49 21.94 -41.87
C TYR A 55 5.60 20.72 -41.87
N ILE A 56 5.49 20.11 -40.66
CA ILE A 56 4.44 19.17 -40.30
C ILE A 56 3.74 19.70 -39.06
N HIS A 57 2.47 19.39 -38.91
CA HIS A 57 1.69 19.79 -37.72
C HIS A 57 1.65 18.65 -36.70
N ARG A 58 1.92 18.97 -35.44
CA ARG A 58 1.85 18.04 -34.31
C ARG A 58 0.97 18.67 -33.25
N THR A 59 0.12 17.83 -32.65
CA THR A 59 -0.76 18.26 -31.55
C THR A 59 -0.42 17.45 -30.31
N TYR A 60 -0.32 18.14 -29.18
CA TYR A 60 -0.09 17.56 -27.85
C TYR A 60 -1.18 18.02 -26.89
N ASN A 61 -1.74 17.09 -26.14
CA ASN A 61 -2.49 17.44 -24.95
C ASN A 61 -1.53 18.01 -23.91
N HIS A 62 -1.94 19.12 -23.28
CA HIS A 62 -1.15 19.78 -22.23
C HIS A 62 -1.98 19.88 -20.94
N LEU A 63 -1.33 20.25 -19.85
CA LEU A 63 -2.01 20.51 -18.58
C LEU A 63 -3.03 21.65 -18.77
N PRO A 64 -4.15 21.64 -18.05
CA PRO A 64 -5.05 22.79 -18.03
C PRO A 64 -4.29 24.07 -17.65
N LEU A 65 -4.55 25.14 -18.36
CA LEU A 65 -4.08 26.48 -18.01
C LEU A 65 -5.19 27.20 -17.25
N GLY A 66 -5.01 27.34 -15.93
CA GLY A 66 -6.11 27.54 -15.01
C GLY A 66 -7.04 26.32 -15.02
N ASP A 67 -8.36 26.52 -15.12
CA ASP A 67 -9.34 25.43 -15.22
C ASP A 67 -9.66 25.03 -16.66
N THR A 68 -8.97 25.62 -17.66
CA THR A 68 -9.27 25.42 -19.07
C THR A 68 -8.38 24.33 -19.67
N PRO A 69 -8.92 23.20 -20.16
CA PRO A 69 -8.16 22.20 -20.89
C PRO A 69 -7.37 22.82 -22.03
N SER A 70 -6.11 22.42 -22.20
CA SER A 70 -5.26 23.02 -23.21
C SER A 70 -4.61 22.01 -24.15
N SER A 71 -4.26 22.46 -25.36
CA SER A 71 -3.49 21.68 -26.34
C SER A 71 -2.49 22.56 -27.06
N ILE A 72 -1.33 21.97 -27.35
CA ILE A 72 -0.26 22.61 -28.11
C ILE A 72 -0.35 22.15 -29.56
N HIS A 73 -0.44 23.07 -30.47
CA HIS A 73 -0.41 22.89 -31.92
C HIS A 73 0.93 23.39 -32.44
N TRP A 74 1.85 22.45 -32.61
CA TRP A 74 3.21 22.78 -33.02
C TRP A 74 3.40 22.63 -34.51
N LYS A 75 3.86 23.72 -35.15
CA LYS A 75 4.30 23.77 -36.55
C LYS A 75 5.76 23.33 -36.61
N ARG A 76 5.98 22.00 -36.65
CA ARG A 76 7.28 21.36 -36.58
C ARG A 76 8.01 21.45 -37.91
N ARG A 77 9.22 22.01 -37.92
CA ARG A 77 10.03 22.18 -39.14
C ARG A 77 10.65 20.88 -39.59
N ARG A 78 10.65 20.65 -40.91
CA ARG A 78 11.38 19.55 -41.53
C ARG A 78 12.61 20.09 -42.22
N TYR A 79 13.67 19.31 -42.21
CA TYR A 79 14.93 19.60 -42.88
C TYR A 79 15.25 18.52 -43.92
N THR A 80 16.03 18.90 -44.94
CA THR A 80 16.61 17.96 -45.88
C THR A 80 18.10 18.29 -46.03
N CYS A 81 18.91 17.27 -46.14
CA CYS A 81 20.32 17.40 -46.47
C CYS A 81 20.47 17.52 -48.00
N LYS A 82 21.30 18.45 -48.46
CA LYS A 82 21.60 18.62 -49.87
C LYS A 82 22.58 17.57 -50.43
N ASP A 83 23.33 16.93 -49.54
CA ASP A 83 24.35 15.95 -49.90
C ASP A 83 23.81 14.50 -49.85
N CYS A 84 23.34 14.04 -48.69
CA CYS A 84 22.82 12.66 -48.55
C CYS A 84 21.32 12.53 -48.80
N PHE A 85 20.60 13.60 -49.11
CA PHE A 85 19.16 13.69 -49.43
C PHE A 85 18.23 13.16 -48.29
N LYS A 86 18.76 12.79 -47.16
CA LYS A 86 17.95 12.36 -46.01
C LYS A 86 17.17 13.52 -45.39
N THR A 87 15.98 13.22 -44.90
CA THR A 87 15.10 14.18 -44.24
C THR A 87 14.93 13.84 -42.79
N PHE A 88 14.83 14.86 -41.95
CA PHE A 88 14.55 14.74 -40.52
C PHE A 88 13.74 15.96 -40.02
N CYS A 89 13.25 15.92 -38.83
CA CYS A 89 12.51 17.03 -38.21
C CYS A 89 13.33 17.67 -37.10
N GLU A 90 13.01 18.91 -36.76
CA GLU A 90 13.58 19.56 -35.60
C GLU A 90 13.29 18.75 -34.30
N GLU A 91 14.14 18.92 -33.29
CA GLU A 91 14.02 18.24 -32.03
C GLU A 91 12.70 18.58 -31.34
N ASN A 92 12.13 17.63 -30.62
CA ASN A 92 10.84 17.78 -29.96
C ASN A 92 11.00 18.18 -28.49
N PRO A 93 10.72 19.44 -28.11
CA PRO A 93 10.83 19.86 -26.71
C PRO A 93 9.59 19.55 -25.89
N PHE A 94 8.44 19.23 -26.51
CA PHE A 94 7.15 19.14 -25.84
C PHE A 94 6.88 17.78 -25.21
N GLY A 95 7.36 16.70 -25.80
CA GLY A 95 7.08 15.35 -25.33
C GLY A 95 7.95 14.30 -26.02
N PRO A 96 7.91 13.04 -25.58
CA PRO A 96 8.59 11.95 -26.26
C PRO A 96 8.08 11.78 -27.68
N GLU A 97 8.94 11.31 -28.57
CA GLU A 97 8.56 11.03 -29.96
C GLU A 97 7.43 9.99 -30.02
N TYR A 98 6.44 10.19 -30.88
CA TYR A 98 5.22 9.37 -31.02
C TYR A 98 4.18 9.47 -29.89
N PHE A 99 4.40 10.31 -28.87
CA PHE A 99 3.40 10.59 -27.85
C PHE A 99 2.56 11.81 -28.24
N HIS A 100 1.33 11.85 -27.72
CA HIS A 100 0.41 12.97 -27.90
C HIS A 100 0.22 13.77 -26.60
N GLN A 101 1.01 13.53 -25.57
CA GLN A 101 1.03 14.26 -24.32
C GLN A 101 2.36 14.97 -24.15
N THR A 102 2.32 16.16 -23.53
CA THR A 102 3.55 16.85 -23.15
C THR A 102 4.24 16.15 -21.97
N TYR A 103 5.55 16.38 -21.80
CA TYR A 103 6.31 15.91 -20.62
C TYR A 103 5.61 16.30 -19.32
N ALA A 104 5.05 17.53 -19.22
CA ALA A 104 4.34 18.00 -18.05
C ALA A 104 3.15 17.10 -17.71
N VAL A 105 2.35 16.68 -18.69
CA VAL A 105 1.22 15.74 -18.50
C VAL A 105 1.75 14.37 -18.06
N LEU A 106 2.79 13.86 -18.68
CA LEU A 106 3.34 12.54 -18.35
C LEU A 106 3.89 12.49 -16.92
N TYR A 107 4.58 13.54 -16.46
CA TYR A 107 5.07 13.64 -15.07
C TYR A 107 3.91 13.76 -14.07
N LYS A 108 2.83 14.47 -14.42
CA LYS A 108 1.64 14.52 -13.57
C LYS A 108 0.90 13.20 -13.50
N ILE A 109 0.77 12.49 -14.61
CA ILE A 109 0.24 11.12 -14.64
C ILE A 109 1.09 10.19 -13.75
N ALA A 110 2.43 10.32 -13.83
CA ALA A 110 3.33 9.55 -12.99
C ALA A 110 3.13 9.85 -11.49
N ALA A 111 2.95 11.11 -11.13
CA ALA A 111 2.63 11.51 -9.75
C ALA A 111 1.26 10.97 -9.30
N ASP A 112 0.25 11.03 -10.17
CA ASP A 112 -1.09 10.50 -9.89
C ASP A 112 -1.07 8.96 -9.74
N PHE A 113 -0.14 8.26 -10.36
CA PHE A 113 0.06 6.83 -10.11
C PHE A 113 0.49 6.52 -8.66
N GLN A 114 1.08 7.45 -7.92
CA GLN A 114 1.38 7.27 -6.50
C GLN A 114 0.16 7.42 -5.60
N ASN A 115 -0.92 8.02 -6.10
CA ASN A 115 -2.17 8.16 -5.37
C ASN A 115 -3.09 6.96 -5.61
N LEU A 116 -3.22 6.07 -4.62
CA LEU A 116 -4.08 4.90 -4.70
C LEU A 116 -5.59 5.21 -4.62
N HIS A 117 -5.98 6.46 -4.36
CA HIS A 117 -7.39 6.88 -4.45
C HIS A 117 -7.82 7.25 -5.87
N LEU A 118 -6.92 7.15 -6.85
CA LEU A 118 -7.22 7.41 -8.27
C LEU A 118 -7.16 6.11 -9.07
N SER A 119 -8.27 5.74 -9.71
CA SER A 119 -8.28 4.66 -10.71
C SER A 119 -7.63 5.12 -12.02
N TYR A 120 -7.34 4.17 -12.93
CA TYR A 120 -6.89 4.53 -14.28
C TYR A 120 -7.93 5.36 -15.06
N LYS A 121 -9.21 5.19 -14.74
CA LYS A 121 -10.30 5.98 -15.34
C LYS A 121 -10.24 7.43 -14.88
N ASP A 122 -10.10 7.67 -13.57
CA ASP A 122 -10.00 9.03 -13.03
C ASP A 122 -8.81 9.79 -13.61
N ILE A 123 -7.65 9.11 -13.74
CA ILE A 123 -6.45 9.68 -14.38
C ILE A 123 -6.72 9.98 -15.86
N ALA A 124 -7.38 9.08 -16.58
CA ALA A 124 -7.71 9.27 -17.99
C ALA A 124 -8.64 10.48 -18.21
N GLU A 125 -9.67 10.62 -17.39
CA GLU A 125 -10.59 11.76 -17.41
C GLU A 125 -9.87 13.08 -17.08
N ARG A 126 -9.03 13.10 -16.03
CA ARG A 126 -8.27 14.27 -15.59
C ARG A 126 -7.36 14.83 -16.69
N TYR A 127 -6.75 13.96 -17.49
CA TYR A 127 -5.80 14.38 -18.55
C TYR A 127 -6.37 14.24 -19.95
N ASN A 128 -7.69 14.10 -20.11
CA ASN A 128 -8.37 13.99 -21.39
C ASN A 128 -7.70 12.99 -22.34
N THR A 129 -7.52 11.77 -21.84
CA THR A 129 -6.92 10.65 -22.58
C THR A 129 -7.73 9.37 -22.38
N SER A 130 -7.39 8.29 -23.09
CA SER A 130 -8.07 7.02 -22.90
C SER A 130 -7.50 6.23 -21.73
N VAL A 131 -8.35 5.41 -21.07
CA VAL A 131 -7.92 4.47 -20.03
C VAL A 131 -6.81 3.55 -20.55
N THR A 132 -6.94 3.07 -21.77
CA THR A 132 -5.92 2.23 -22.43
C THR A 132 -4.57 2.94 -22.54
N THR A 133 -4.58 4.24 -22.87
CA THR A 133 -3.36 5.05 -22.94
C THR A 133 -2.71 5.17 -21.56
N VAL A 134 -3.49 5.43 -20.51
CA VAL A 134 -2.98 5.49 -19.13
C VAL A 134 -2.40 4.16 -18.69
N GLN A 135 -3.06 3.03 -19.02
CA GLN A 135 -2.52 1.69 -18.75
C GLN A 135 -1.20 1.43 -19.49
N LEU A 136 -1.10 1.83 -20.75
CA LEU A 136 0.14 1.71 -21.51
C LEU A 136 1.29 2.54 -20.90
N TYR A 137 0.97 3.73 -20.37
CA TYR A 137 1.97 4.54 -19.68
C TYR A 137 2.42 3.87 -18.37
N ALA A 138 1.50 3.34 -17.58
CA ALA A 138 1.84 2.57 -16.39
C ALA A 138 2.75 1.37 -16.74
N ASP A 139 2.34 0.55 -17.72
CA ASP A 139 3.11 -0.63 -18.17
C ASP A 139 4.50 -0.28 -18.75
N SER A 140 4.64 0.92 -19.32
CA SER A 140 5.88 1.32 -20.00
C SER A 140 6.86 2.05 -19.10
N PHE A 141 6.39 2.84 -18.15
CA PHE A 141 7.20 3.76 -17.37
C PHE A 141 7.36 3.37 -15.90
N ILE A 142 6.41 2.59 -15.34
CA ILE A 142 6.55 2.05 -13.99
C ILE A 142 7.28 0.70 -14.10
N GLN A 143 8.56 0.72 -13.74
CA GLN A 143 9.36 -0.50 -13.63
C GLN A 143 9.61 -0.79 -12.16
N VAL A 144 9.12 -1.93 -11.71
CA VAL A 144 9.40 -2.42 -10.36
C VAL A 144 10.50 -3.47 -10.46
N PRO A 145 11.77 -3.12 -10.17
CA PRO A 145 12.84 -4.09 -10.11
C PRO A 145 12.62 -5.03 -8.92
N ARG A 146 13.31 -6.16 -8.91
CA ARG A 146 13.39 -6.95 -7.69
C ARG A 146 14.12 -6.13 -6.61
N LEU A 147 13.43 -5.89 -5.51
CA LEU A 147 14.01 -5.18 -4.38
C LEU A 147 14.80 -6.15 -3.48
N THR A 148 15.83 -5.63 -2.84
CA THR A 148 16.62 -6.39 -1.85
C THR A 148 15.75 -6.68 -0.63
N LEU A 149 15.90 -7.90 -0.07
CA LEU A 149 15.22 -8.26 1.17
C LEU A 149 15.67 -7.36 2.32
N PRO A 150 14.74 -6.89 3.16
CA PRO A 150 15.07 -6.10 4.34
C PRO A 150 15.68 -6.96 5.45
N ILE A 151 16.31 -6.32 6.42
CA ILE A 151 16.79 -6.99 7.65
C ILE A 151 15.60 -7.42 8.53
N ASN A 152 14.56 -6.56 8.59
CA ASN A 152 13.35 -6.76 9.36
C ASN A 152 12.15 -6.88 8.41
N LEU A 153 11.78 -8.12 8.12
CA LEU A 153 10.76 -8.49 7.13
C LEU A 153 9.42 -8.76 7.82
N GLY A 154 8.38 -8.06 7.39
CA GLY A 154 6.99 -8.43 7.69
C GLY A 154 6.41 -9.27 6.55
N ILE A 155 5.70 -10.34 6.87
CA ILE A 155 4.95 -11.17 5.92
C ILE A 155 3.50 -11.19 6.38
N ASP A 156 2.59 -10.80 5.49
CA ASP A 156 1.17 -10.74 5.77
C ASP A 156 0.34 -11.06 4.55
N GLU A 157 -0.99 -11.20 4.71
CA GLU A 157 -1.89 -11.59 3.65
C GLU A 157 -2.92 -10.52 3.32
N LEU A 158 -3.25 -10.44 2.04
CA LEU A 158 -4.30 -9.56 1.50
C LEU A 158 -5.35 -10.39 0.80
N HIS A 159 -6.59 -10.40 1.30
CA HIS A 159 -7.70 -11.03 0.58
C HIS A 159 -7.96 -10.32 -0.75
N SER A 160 -7.98 -11.07 -1.86
CA SER A 160 -8.18 -10.52 -3.19
C SER A 160 -8.63 -11.58 -4.20
N ASN A 161 -9.57 -11.23 -5.06
CA ASN A 161 -10.00 -12.06 -6.19
C ASN A 161 -8.92 -12.16 -7.30
N MET A 162 -7.82 -11.42 -7.19
CA MET A 162 -6.67 -11.49 -8.10
C MET A 162 -5.67 -12.59 -7.74
N ALA A 163 -5.89 -13.30 -6.62
CA ALA A 163 -5.03 -14.40 -6.22
C ALA A 163 -5.03 -15.51 -7.28
N LYS A 164 -3.85 -16.03 -7.59
CA LYS A 164 -3.66 -17.12 -8.55
C LYS A 164 -3.85 -18.48 -7.87
N TYR A 165 -3.91 -19.52 -8.68
CA TYR A 165 -3.97 -20.93 -8.25
C TYR A 165 -5.15 -21.29 -7.32
N GLY A 166 -6.29 -20.61 -7.50
CA GLY A 166 -7.52 -20.90 -6.76
C GLY A 166 -7.52 -20.40 -5.30
N GLY A 167 -6.54 -19.60 -4.92
CA GLY A 167 -6.49 -18.95 -3.61
C GLY A 167 -7.36 -17.69 -3.57
N SER A 168 -7.57 -17.19 -2.34
CA SER A 168 -8.26 -15.90 -2.10
C SER A 168 -7.34 -14.86 -1.47
N TYR A 169 -6.05 -15.14 -1.37
CA TYR A 169 -5.09 -14.30 -0.66
C TYR A 169 -3.82 -14.08 -1.46
N LEU A 170 -3.43 -12.83 -1.59
CA LEU A 170 -2.09 -12.41 -1.99
C LEU A 170 -1.19 -12.42 -0.76
N CYS A 171 0.14 -12.44 -0.97
CA CYS A 171 1.11 -12.33 0.12
C CYS A 171 1.95 -11.07 -0.04
N SER A 172 1.98 -10.22 0.98
CA SER A 172 2.78 -9.00 1.02
C SER A 172 4.05 -9.21 1.83
N PHE A 173 5.18 -8.74 1.29
CA PHE A 173 6.46 -8.60 1.98
C PHE A 173 6.70 -7.13 2.26
N VAL A 174 6.96 -6.78 3.51
CA VAL A 174 7.07 -5.41 3.99
C VAL A 174 8.44 -5.20 4.64
N ASP A 175 9.10 -4.11 4.30
CA ASP A 175 10.28 -3.62 5.00
C ASP A 175 9.81 -2.81 6.22
N ASN A 176 9.89 -3.41 7.40
CA ASN A 176 9.42 -2.79 8.63
C ASN A 176 10.27 -1.57 9.06
N ASP A 177 11.55 -1.56 8.68
CA ASP A 177 12.48 -0.46 9.02
C ASP A 177 12.28 0.73 8.08
N ALA A 178 12.26 0.49 6.76
CA ALA A 178 12.01 1.54 5.78
C ALA A 178 10.53 1.93 5.62
N ARG A 179 9.62 1.14 6.21
CA ARG A 179 8.17 1.35 6.19
C ARG A 179 7.57 1.36 4.77
N VAL A 180 8.00 0.44 3.93
CA VAL A 180 7.57 0.33 2.53
C VAL A 180 7.13 -1.08 2.17
N LEU A 181 6.27 -1.20 1.16
CA LEU A 181 5.97 -2.48 0.52
C LEU A 181 7.21 -2.94 -0.26
N ASN A 182 7.79 -4.07 0.13
CA ASN A 182 8.97 -4.63 -0.53
C ASN A 182 8.57 -5.50 -1.73
N GLU A 183 7.59 -6.39 -1.55
CA GLU A 183 7.11 -7.26 -2.62
C GLU A 183 5.64 -7.64 -2.40
N LEU A 184 4.95 -7.99 -3.49
CA LEU A 184 3.61 -8.56 -3.45
C LEU A 184 3.58 -9.82 -4.33
N LEU A 185 3.21 -10.95 -3.75
CA LEU A 185 3.16 -12.25 -4.42
C LEU A 185 1.72 -12.61 -4.80
N PRO A 186 1.52 -13.38 -5.89
CA PRO A 186 0.20 -13.68 -6.43
C PRO A 186 -0.64 -14.64 -5.57
N ASP A 187 -0.05 -15.29 -4.60
CA ASP A 187 -0.72 -16.07 -3.56
C ASP A 187 0.22 -16.33 -2.37
N ARG A 188 -0.34 -16.85 -1.27
CA ARG A 188 0.39 -17.17 -0.03
C ARG A 188 0.89 -18.61 0.08
N SER A 189 0.70 -19.43 -0.95
CA SER A 189 1.07 -20.86 -0.89
C SER A 189 2.57 -21.06 -0.69
N LYS A 190 2.94 -22.14 0.02
CA LYS A 190 4.34 -22.56 0.15
C LYS A 190 5.06 -22.64 -1.19
N ARG A 191 4.35 -23.11 -2.23
CA ARG A 191 4.90 -23.22 -3.59
C ARG A 191 5.31 -21.86 -4.14
N THR A 192 4.44 -20.86 -4.06
CA THR A 192 4.72 -19.50 -4.56
C THR A 192 5.82 -18.82 -3.76
N LEU A 193 5.75 -18.91 -2.42
CA LEU A 193 6.78 -18.37 -1.54
C LEU A 193 8.14 -19.00 -1.82
N SER A 194 8.22 -20.33 -1.89
CA SER A 194 9.46 -21.04 -2.20
C SER A 194 10.01 -20.67 -3.56
N ALA A 195 9.18 -20.67 -4.60
CA ALA A 195 9.59 -20.31 -5.96
C ALA A 195 10.10 -18.86 -6.09
N HIS A 196 9.58 -17.94 -5.25
CA HIS A 196 10.10 -16.58 -5.17
C HIS A 196 11.45 -16.52 -4.44
N LEU A 197 11.53 -17.12 -3.24
CA LEU A 197 12.70 -17.05 -2.38
C LEU A 197 13.90 -17.83 -2.93
N GLU A 198 13.68 -18.91 -3.68
CA GLU A 198 14.75 -19.68 -4.35
C GLU A 198 15.51 -18.86 -5.41
N LYS A 199 14.89 -17.86 -5.99
CA LYS A 199 15.53 -16.95 -6.95
C LYS A 199 16.42 -15.90 -6.27
N ILE A 200 16.35 -15.76 -4.96
CA ILE A 200 17.11 -14.77 -4.19
C ILE A 200 18.41 -15.43 -3.69
N PRO A 201 19.57 -14.80 -3.91
CA PRO A 201 20.85 -15.34 -3.45
C PRO A 201 20.86 -15.65 -1.95
N LEU A 202 21.53 -16.73 -1.56
CA LEU A 202 21.61 -17.17 -0.16
C LEU A 202 22.22 -16.07 0.74
N GLU A 203 23.23 -15.36 0.27
CA GLU A 203 23.88 -14.29 1.03
C GLU A 203 22.92 -13.13 1.33
N GLU A 204 21.98 -12.85 0.45
CA GLU A 204 20.92 -11.86 0.70
C GLU A 204 19.93 -12.39 1.73
N ARG A 205 19.51 -13.66 1.61
CA ARG A 205 18.57 -14.29 2.55
C ARG A 205 19.15 -14.42 3.96
N LYS A 206 20.47 -14.62 4.11
CA LYS A 206 21.17 -14.61 5.41
C LYS A 206 21.13 -13.25 6.11
N ARG A 207 20.91 -12.16 5.39
CA ARG A 207 20.82 -10.79 5.95
C ARG A 207 19.49 -10.51 6.61
N VAL A 208 18.45 -11.31 6.36
CA VAL A 208 17.17 -11.22 7.06
C VAL A 208 17.37 -11.75 8.48
N LEU A 209 17.25 -10.87 9.46
CA LEU A 209 17.48 -11.20 10.88
C LEU A 209 16.18 -11.31 11.68
N TYR A 210 15.12 -10.63 11.23
CA TYR A 210 13.83 -10.65 11.89
C TYR A 210 12.72 -10.87 10.86
N VAL A 211 11.81 -11.80 11.17
CA VAL A 211 10.64 -12.08 10.34
C VAL A 211 9.41 -12.05 11.22
N THR A 212 8.50 -11.11 10.94
CA THR A 212 7.21 -11.03 11.65
C THR A 212 6.12 -11.62 10.78
N ILE A 213 5.35 -12.56 11.33
CA ILE A 213 4.27 -13.27 10.66
C ILE A 213 3.01 -13.28 11.53
N ASP A 214 1.86 -13.57 10.93
CA ASP A 214 0.72 -14.08 11.69
C ASP A 214 0.93 -15.57 12.05
N MET A 215 0.07 -16.14 12.89
CA MET A 215 0.20 -17.52 13.36
C MET A 215 -0.22 -18.55 12.32
N TRP A 216 0.31 -18.43 11.09
CA TRP A 216 0.09 -19.41 10.04
C TRP A 216 1.34 -20.26 9.81
N GLU A 217 1.24 -21.54 10.16
CA GLU A 217 2.36 -22.49 10.16
C GLU A 217 3.17 -22.54 8.84
N PRO A 218 2.57 -22.44 7.63
CA PRO A 218 3.34 -22.41 6.40
C PRO A 218 4.31 -21.23 6.31
N TYR A 219 3.99 -20.05 6.87
CA TYR A 219 4.91 -18.91 6.90
C TYR A 219 6.13 -19.21 7.79
N LYS A 220 5.90 -19.79 8.97
CA LYS A 220 6.99 -20.24 9.87
C LYS A 220 7.93 -21.21 9.16
N GLN A 221 7.38 -22.27 8.53
CA GLN A 221 8.17 -23.29 7.84
C GLN A 221 8.97 -22.73 6.66
N VAL A 222 8.40 -21.83 5.88
CA VAL A 222 9.10 -21.16 4.77
C VAL A 222 10.20 -20.27 5.31
N SER A 223 9.92 -19.48 6.36
CA SER A 223 10.90 -18.57 6.96
C SER A 223 12.09 -19.33 7.52
N LEU A 224 11.88 -20.40 8.27
CA LEU A 224 12.96 -21.27 8.79
C LEU A 224 13.80 -21.89 7.68
N LYS A 225 13.17 -22.29 6.56
CA LYS A 225 13.88 -22.91 5.44
C LYS A 225 14.76 -21.91 4.68
N TYR A 226 14.27 -20.69 4.45
CA TYR A 226 14.92 -19.77 3.52
C TYR A 226 15.74 -18.66 4.18
N PHE A 227 15.49 -18.34 5.44
CA PHE A 227 16.21 -17.30 6.21
C PHE A 227 16.97 -17.90 7.38
N PRO A 228 18.17 -18.44 7.15
CA PRO A 228 18.88 -19.28 8.15
C PRO A 228 19.29 -18.53 9.43
N ASN A 229 19.34 -17.19 9.39
CA ASN A 229 19.75 -16.37 10.53
C ASN A 229 18.57 -15.63 11.19
N CYS A 230 17.33 -15.85 10.73
CA CYS A 230 16.21 -15.08 11.22
C CYS A 230 15.69 -15.58 12.58
N LYS A 231 15.22 -14.63 13.37
CA LYS A 231 14.30 -14.87 14.48
C LYS A 231 12.89 -14.58 14.01
N ILE A 232 12.01 -15.57 14.17
CA ILE A 232 10.61 -15.45 13.79
C ILE A 232 9.84 -14.89 14.98
N SER A 233 9.00 -13.90 14.76
CA SER A 233 8.05 -13.36 15.73
C SER A 233 6.63 -13.43 15.18
N VAL A 234 5.66 -13.63 16.06
CA VAL A 234 4.24 -13.49 15.72
C VAL A 234 3.76 -12.08 16.02
N ASP A 235 2.79 -11.62 15.24
CA ASP A 235 2.16 -10.33 15.52
C ASP A 235 1.35 -10.40 16.81
N PRO A 236 1.68 -9.56 17.83
CA PRO A 236 0.98 -9.53 19.10
C PRO A 236 -0.53 -9.26 18.98
N PHE A 237 -0.95 -8.53 17.94
CA PHE A 237 -2.36 -8.25 17.69
C PHE A 237 -3.17 -9.54 17.51
N HIS A 238 -2.66 -10.47 16.70
CA HIS A 238 -3.34 -11.75 16.45
C HIS A 238 -3.41 -12.62 17.70
N VAL A 239 -2.39 -12.61 18.56
CA VAL A 239 -2.41 -13.33 19.83
C VAL A 239 -3.48 -12.76 20.78
N VAL A 240 -3.52 -11.43 20.96
CA VAL A 240 -4.54 -10.74 21.79
C VAL A 240 -5.94 -10.93 21.22
N LYS A 241 -6.09 -11.02 19.91
CA LYS A 241 -7.38 -11.32 19.27
C LYS A 241 -7.90 -12.69 19.69
N HIS A 242 -7.10 -13.75 19.61
CA HIS A 242 -7.51 -15.10 20.05
C HIS A 242 -7.93 -15.14 21.53
N LEU A 243 -7.20 -14.43 22.40
CA LEU A 243 -7.58 -14.26 23.80
C LEU A 243 -8.95 -13.60 23.93
N SER A 244 -9.17 -12.52 23.21
CA SER A 244 -10.43 -11.75 23.23
C SER A 244 -11.60 -12.57 22.68
N ASP A 245 -11.37 -13.37 21.63
CA ASP A 245 -12.38 -14.27 21.04
C ASP A 245 -12.81 -15.34 22.06
N GLY A 246 -11.87 -15.93 22.82
CA GLY A 246 -12.16 -16.87 23.88
C GLY A 246 -13.00 -16.23 25.00
N PHE A 247 -12.64 -15.03 25.45
CA PHE A 247 -13.43 -14.28 26.43
C PHE A 247 -14.83 -13.93 25.93
N THR A 248 -14.96 -13.48 24.69
CA THR A 248 -16.24 -13.16 24.07
C THR A 248 -17.14 -14.39 23.97
N THR A 249 -16.58 -15.56 23.65
CA THR A 249 -17.28 -16.82 23.59
C THR A 249 -17.88 -17.16 24.97
N LEU A 250 -17.11 -17.03 26.05
CA LEU A 250 -17.60 -17.23 27.42
C LEU A 250 -18.73 -16.24 27.76
N ARG A 251 -18.52 -14.96 27.51
CA ARG A 251 -19.53 -13.91 27.78
C ARG A 251 -20.85 -14.19 27.07
N VAL A 252 -20.79 -14.55 25.77
CA VAL A 252 -21.99 -14.88 24.97
C VAL A 252 -22.66 -16.15 25.50
N SER A 253 -21.89 -17.16 25.91
CA SER A 253 -22.45 -18.38 26.52
C SER A 253 -23.21 -18.06 27.80
N LEU A 254 -22.61 -17.25 28.69
CA LEU A 254 -23.27 -16.83 29.95
C LEU A 254 -24.53 -15.97 29.66
N MET A 255 -24.46 -15.07 28.70
CA MET A 255 -25.59 -14.24 28.29
C MET A 255 -26.79 -15.11 27.79
N ASN A 256 -26.52 -16.19 27.08
CA ASN A 256 -27.55 -17.05 26.51
C ASN A 256 -28.17 -17.99 27.57
N GLN A 257 -27.57 -18.13 28.75
CA GLN A 257 -28.08 -18.93 29.88
C GLN A 257 -29.03 -18.18 30.78
N VAL A 258 -29.17 -16.86 30.65
CA VAL A 258 -30.01 -16.03 31.48
C VAL A 258 -31.24 -15.50 30.73
N PRO A 259 -32.38 -15.24 31.40
CA PRO A 259 -33.57 -14.67 30.79
C PRO A 259 -33.28 -13.33 30.12
N LYS A 260 -33.89 -13.07 28.93
CA LYS A 260 -33.65 -11.84 28.16
C LYS A 260 -34.04 -10.56 28.91
N GLU A 261 -34.98 -10.63 29.82
CA GLU A 261 -35.46 -9.51 30.64
C GLU A 261 -34.63 -9.31 31.93
N SER A 262 -33.65 -10.17 32.18
CA SER A 262 -32.83 -10.10 33.39
C SER A 262 -31.80 -8.99 33.36
N PRO A 263 -31.41 -8.43 34.52
CA PRO A 263 -30.29 -7.49 34.65
C PRO A 263 -28.99 -8.06 34.08
N ALA A 264 -28.75 -9.35 34.26
CA ALA A 264 -27.56 -10.03 33.74
C ALA A 264 -27.49 -10.01 32.20
N TYR A 265 -28.62 -10.34 31.55
CA TYR A 265 -28.68 -10.26 30.07
C TYR A 265 -28.46 -8.84 29.58
N TYR A 266 -29.11 -7.87 30.20
CA TYR A 266 -28.98 -6.47 29.85
C TYR A 266 -27.51 -5.98 29.94
N LEU A 267 -26.83 -6.28 31.03
CA LEU A 267 -25.42 -5.92 31.24
C LEU A 267 -24.52 -6.62 30.22
N LEU A 268 -24.63 -7.94 30.09
CA LEU A 268 -23.78 -8.74 29.19
C LEU A 268 -23.96 -8.38 27.70
N LYS A 269 -25.15 -7.88 27.32
CA LYS A 269 -25.46 -7.50 25.94
C LYS A 269 -25.07 -6.07 25.60
N HIS A 270 -25.34 -5.12 26.49
CA HIS A 270 -25.22 -3.69 26.16
C HIS A 270 -23.96 -3.03 26.69
N PHE A 271 -23.33 -3.62 27.73
CA PHE A 271 -22.16 -3.04 28.38
C PHE A 271 -20.90 -3.90 28.28
N HIS A 272 -20.91 -4.94 27.45
CA HIS A 272 -19.73 -5.81 27.25
C HIS A 272 -18.46 -5.03 26.86
N HIS A 273 -18.62 -3.90 26.13
CA HIS A 273 -17.51 -3.06 25.72
C HIS A 273 -16.65 -2.56 26.89
N LEU A 274 -17.23 -2.44 28.11
CA LEU A 274 -16.49 -2.08 29.31
C LEU A 274 -15.47 -3.15 29.73
N LEU A 275 -15.67 -4.40 29.30
CA LEU A 275 -14.73 -5.50 29.53
C LEU A 275 -13.81 -5.79 28.34
N GLU A 276 -14.12 -5.27 27.16
CA GLU A 276 -13.42 -5.58 25.90
C GLU A 276 -12.46 -4.46 25.46
N THR A 277 -12.74 -3.23 25.84
CA THR A 277 -11.96 -2.05 25.44
C THR A 277 -11.49 -1.25 26.63
N ASP A 278 -10.42 -0.48 26.46
CA ASP A 278 -9.96 0.46 27.49
C ASP A 278 -10.91 1.66 27.53
N CYS A 279 -11.81 1.69 28.51
CA CYS A 279 -12.79 2.73 28.71
C CYS A 279 -12.47 3.57 29.95
N PHE A 280 -12.74 4.88 29.87
CA PHE A 280 -12.75 5.73 31.07
C PHE A 280 -13.98 5.42 31.87
N LEU A 281 -13.78 4.79 33.07
CA LEU A 281 -14.87 4.28 33.92
C LEU A 281 -15.56 5.36 34.75
N ASP A 282 -14.86 6.42 35.13
CA ASP A 282 -15.36 7.46 36.01
C ASP A 282 -16.02 8.63 35.26
N ASN A 283 -16.84 8.30 34.23
CA ASN A 283 -17.63 9.26 33.51
C ASN A 283 -18.82 9.81 34.36
N GLU A 284 -19.41 10.92 33.92
CA GLU A 284 -20.60 11.46 34.57
C GLU A 284 -21.74 10.44 34.62
N PRO A 285 -22.36 10.21 35.82
CA PRO A 285 -23.47 9.28 35.94
C PRO A 285 -24.68 9.69 35.10
N LYS A 286 -25.12 8.75 34.24
CA LYS A 286 -26.33 8.91 33.41
C LYS A 286 -27.47 8.06 33.97
N TYR A 287 -28.73 8.53 33.79
CA TYR A 287 -29.89 7.77 34.22
C TYR A 287 -30.01 6.50 33.36
N ASN A 288 -29.92 5.33 34.03
CA ASN A 288 -30.11 4.04 33.41
C ASN A 288 -31.59 3.61 33.61
N HIS A 289 -32.35 3.56 32.52
CA HIS A 289 -33.77 3.25 32.53
C HIS A 289 -34.07 1.83 33.00
N PHE A 290 -33.15 0.88 32.78
CA PHE A 290 -33.33 -0.50 33.20
C PHE A 290 -33.19 -0.62 34.71
N PHE A 291 -32.17 -0.02 35.32
CA PHE A 291 -31.95 -0.04 36.75
C PHE A 291 -32.69 1.08 37.50
N ARG A 292 -33.34 2.01 36.79
CA ARG A 292 -34.07 3.18 37.35
C ARG A 292 -33.25 4.03 38.28
N GLN A 293 -31.95 4.15 38.06
CA GLN A 293 -31.01 4.95 38.83
C GLN A 293 -29.93 5.58 37.97
N LYS A 294 -29.23 6.58 38.52
CA LYS A 294 -28.04 7.14 37.85
C LYS A 294 -26.86 6.21 38.09
N MET A 295 -26.17 5.87 37.03
CA MET A 295 -24.99 4.99 37.04
C MET A 295 -23.94 5.56 36.10
N ASN A 296 -22.67 5.43 36.49
CA ASN A 296 -21.54 5.64 35.64
C ASN A 296 -21.00 4.30 35.07
N TYR A 297 -19.94 4.32 34.26
CA TYR A 297 -19.38 3.11 33.72
C TYR A 297 -18.71 2.23 34.76
N ARG A 298 -18.19 2.79 35.86
CA ARG A 298 -17.64 2.02 36.98
C ARG A 298 -18.72 1.18 37.66
N ASP A 299 -19.87 1.77 37.93
CA ASP A 299 -20.99 1.05 38.53
C ASP A 299 -21.44 -0.14 37.68
N LEU A 300 -21.47 0.07 36.33
CA LEU A 300 -21.85 -0.95 35.36
C LEU A 300 -20.77 -2.02 35.19
N TYR A 301 -19.51 -1.63 35.23
CA TYR A 301 -18.35 -2.53 35.17
C TYR A 301 -18.30 -3.43 36.40
N ASP A 302 -18.46 -2.87 37.59
CA ASP A 302 -18.49 -3.64 38.86
C ASP A 302 -19.69 -4.58 38.88
N ALA A 303 -20.86 -4.11 38.43
CA ALA A 303 -22.04 -4.95 38.31
C ALA A 303 -21.81 -6.14 37.32
N LEU A 304 -21.14 -5.90 36.17
CA LEU A 304 -20.78 -6.95 35.20
C LEU A 304 -19.86 -8.01 35.80
N LEU A 305 -18.78 -7.60 36.48
CA LEU A 305 -17.81 -8.54 37.05
C LEU A 305 -18.41 -9.34 38.22
N ASN A 306 -19.40 -8.78 38.96
CA ASN A 306 -20.09 -9.45 40.03
C ASN A 306 -21.21 -10.39 39.56
N LEU A 307 -21.55 -10.43 38.26
CA LEU A 307 -22.57 -11.34 37.73
C LEU A 307 -22.20 -12.81 37.87
N ASN A 308 -20.94 -13.14 37.62
CA ASN A 308 -20.47 -14.51 37.58
C ASN A 308 -18.99 -14.63 37.90
N PRO A 309 -18.59 -15.45 38.93
CA PRO A 309 -17.18 -15.64 39.30
C PRO A 309 -16.29 -16.15 38.14
N ILE A 310 -16.86 -16.96 37.23
CA ILE A 310 -16.14 -17.49 36.07
C ILE A 310 -15.83 -16.35 35.09
N LEU A 311 -16.80 -15.45 34.85
CA LEU A 311 -16.59 -14.26 34.01
C LEU A 311 -15.50 -13.35 34.60
N LYS A 312 -15.54 -13.10 35.90
CA LYS A 312 -14.56 -12.29 36.60
C LYS A 312 -13.15 -12.87 36.47
N LYS A 313 -13.01 -14.18 36.76
CA LYS A 313 -11.71 -14.88 36.64
C LYS A 313 -11.18 -14.87 35.23
N ALA A 314 -12.04 -15.07 34.21
CA ALA A 314 -11.65 -15.00 32.82
C ALA A 314 -11.21 -13.59 32.43
N TYR A 315 -11.88 -12.57 32.91
CA TYR A 315 -11.51 -11.17 32.69
C TYR A 315 -10.13 -10.83 33.29
N GLU A 316 -9.89 -11.24 34.54
CA GLU A 316 -8.63 -11.01 35.25
C GLU A 316 -7.45 -11.63 34.43
N LEU A 317 -7.56 -12.89 34.04
CA LEU A 317 -6.53 -13.54 33.21
C LEU A 317 -6.32 -12.86 31.84
N LYS A 318 -7.40 -12.36 31.24
CA LYS A 318 -7.30 -11.60 30.01
C LYS A 318 -6.51 -10.31 30.21
N GLU A 319 -6.74 -9.60 31.30
CA GLU A 319 -6.01 -8.38 31.62
C GLU A 319 -4.56 -8.64 32.01
N ASP A 320 -4.29 -9.76 32.73
CA ASP A 320 -2.92 -10.18 33.05
C ASP A 320 -2.09 -10.42 31.78
N TYR A 321 -2.66 -11.12 30.77
CA TYR A 321 -1.99 -11.29 29.49
C TYR A 321 -1.81 -9.96 28.73
N ARG A 322 -2.82 -9.07 28.76
CA ARG A 322 -2.72 -7.73 28.14
C ARG A 322 -1.65 -6.89 28.81
N TYR A 323 -1.54 -6.99 30.14
CA TYR A 323 -0.49 -6.32 30.90
C TYR A 323 0.89 -6.85 30.52
N PHE A 324 1.08 -8.17 30.50
CA PHE A 324 2.29 -8.82 29.99
C PHE A 324 2.65 -8.33 28.59
N ASN A 325 1.71 -8.38 27.66
CA ASN A 325 1.97 -7.96 26.27
C ASN A 325 2.38 -6.48 26.16
N ARG A 326 1.93 -5.60 27.07
CA ARG A 326 2.28 -4.18 27.04
C ARG A 326 3.61 -3.88 27.72
N ASN A 327 3.91 -4.53 28.84
CA ASN A 327 4.92 -4.09 29.77
C ASN A 327 6.16 -4.98 29.84
N SER A 328 6.06 -6.26 29.45
CA SER A 328 7.18 -7.19 29.50
C SER A 328 8.33 -6.77 28.58
N THR A 329 9.53 -7.20 28.95
CA THR A 329 10.77 -7.04 28.18
C THR A 329 11.25 -8.36 27.63
N TYR A 330 12.14 -8.36 26.63
CA TYR A 330 12.64 -9.60 26.03
C TYR A 330 13.34 -10.53 27.04
N PRO A 331 14.15 -10.07 28.02
CA PRO A 331 14.73 -10.94 29.04
C PRO A 331 13.68 -11.57 29.98
N GLU A 332 12.61 -10.86 30.29
CA GLU A 332 11.61 -11.27 31.30
C GLU A 332 10.48 -12.09 30.70
N CYS A 333 10.21 -11.93 29.40
CA CYS A 333 9.01 -12.51 28.77
C CYS A 333 8.95 -14.05 28.83
N ILE A 334 10.08 -14.74 28.92
CA ILE A 334 10.11 -16.21 28.98
C ILE A 334 9.51 -16.70 30.31
N GLU A 335 9.95 -16.12 31.43
CA GLU A 335 9.45 -16.46 32.77
C GLU A 335 7.98 -16.06 32.92
N GLU A 336 7.65 -14.80 32.58
CA GLU A 336 6.30 -14.28 32.70
C GLU A 336 5.30 -15.04 31.82
N LEU A 337 5.66 -15.40 30.57
CA LEU A 337 4.78 -16.18 29.72
C LEU A 337 4.58 -17.61 30.23
N THR A 338 5.63 -18.21 30.80
CA THR A 338 5.54 -19.53 31.42
C THR A 338 4.57 -19.52 32.60
N ASP A 339 4.65 -18.51 33.46
CA ASP A 339 3.74 -18.33 34.57
C ASP A 339 2.29 -18.08 34.11
N LEU A 340 2.11 -17.25 33.11
CA LEU A 340 0.78 -17.01 32.54
C LEU A 340 0.15 -18.30 31.99
N ILE A 341 0.90 -19.10 31.22
CA ILE A 341 0.40 -20.40 30.73
C ILE A 341 -0.03 -21.28 31.88
N ARG A 342 0.75 -21.33 32.98
CA ARG A 342 0.39 -22.06 34.19
C ARG A 342 -0.92 -21.54 34.81
N TYR A 343 -1.07 -20.22 34.97
CA TYR A 343 -2.29 -19.62 35.55
C TYR A 343 -3.51 -19.88 34.66
N PHE A 344 -3.37 -19.79 33.35
CA PHE A 344 -4.45 -20.17 32.43
C PHE A 344 -4.84 -21.64 32.57
N LYS A 345 -3.90 -22.57 32.67
CA LYS A 345 -4.15 -24.01 32.89
C LYS A 345 -4.82 -24.29 34.24
N GLU A 346 -4.32 -23.70 35.32
CA GLU A 346 -4.88 -23.86 36.67
C GLU A 346 -6.28 -23.29 36.77
N SER A 347 -6.63 -22.30 35.94
CA SER A 347 -7.97 -21.72 35.91
C SER A 347 -9.06 -22.72 35.48
N ARG A 348 -8.69 -23.73 34.69
CA ARG A 348 -9.59 -24.72 34.06
C ARG A 348 -10.72 -24.11 33.23
N LEU A 349 -10.54 -22.90 32.71
CA LEU A 349 -11.52 -22.22 31.88
C LEU A 349 -11.49 -22.77 30.45
N VAL A 350 -12.57 -23.48 30.09
CA VAL A 350 -12.69 -24.12 28.76
C VAL A 350 -12.56 -23.10 27.60
N CYS A 351 -13.04 -21.89 27.83
CA CYS A 351 -12.97 -20.82 26.80
C CYS A 351 -11.53 -20.41 26.41
N TYR A 352 -10.53 -20.78 27.22
CA TYR A 352 -9.12 -20.50 26.94
C TYR A 352 -8.31 -21.72 26.52
N SER A 353 -8.94 -22.90 26.32
CA SER A 353 -8.22 -24.11 25.94
C SER A 353 -7.45 -23.94 24.62
N GLU A 354 -8.08 -23.36 23.61
CA GLU A 354 -7.42 -23.07 22.32
C GLU A 354 -6.32 -22.01 22.47
N PHE A 355 -6.53 -21.02 23.30
CA PHE A 355 -5.54 -19.98 23.56
C PHE A 355 -4.32 -20.54 24.30
N ILE A 356 -4.49 -21.45 25.26
CA ILE A 356 -3.38 -22.14 25.92
C ILE A 356 -2.54 -22.92 24.92
N ASN A 357 -3.18 -23.72 24.05
CA ASN A 357 -2.49 -24.45 22.99
C ASN A 357 -1.75 -23.51 22.03
N LEU A 358 -2.31 -22.36 21.73
CA LEU A 358 -1.67 -21.35 20.92
C LEU A 358 -0.41 -20.81 21.61
N LEU A 359 -0.48 -20.44 22.88
CA LEU A 359 0.66 -19.94 23.66
C LEU A 359 1.80 -20.97 23.72
N GLU A 360 1.47 -22.26 23.85
CA GLU A 360 2.47 -23.33 23.89
C GLU A 360 3.11 -23.58 22.52
N ASN A 361 2.31 -23.59 21.45
CA ASN A 361 2.79 -23.86 20.08
C ASN A 361 3.62 -22.71 19.50
N TRP A 362 3.36 -21.46 19.95
CA TRP A 362 4.01 -20.25 19.45
C TRP A 362 4.83 -19.54 20.53
N PHE A 363 5.25 -20.27 21.57
CA PHE A 363 5.94 -19.71 22.73
C PHE A 363 7.17 -18.90 22.37
N GLU A 364 8.07 -19.48 21.56
CA GLU A 364 9.30 -18.83 21.14
C GLU A 364 9.03 -17.58 20.29
N GLU A 365 8.10 -17.67 19.34
CA GLU A 365 7.75 -16.58 18.44
C GLU A 365 7.03 -15.43 19.17
N ILE A 366 6.24 -15.75 20.20
CA ILE A 366 5.63 -14.73 21.09
C ILE A 366 6.74 -14.01 21.86
N CYS A 367 7.69 -14.75 22.48
CA CYS A 367 8.81 -14.14 23.19
C CYS A 367 9.68 -13.30 22.24
N ASN A 368 9.94 -13.79 21.01
CA ASN A 368 10.70 -13.04 20.02
C ASN A 368 10.03 -11.70 19.63
N SER A 369 8.70 -11.56 19.76
CA SER A 369 8.01 -10.30 19.47
C SER A 369 8.43 -9.16 20.41
N PHE A 370 8.97 -9.47 21.59
CA PHE A 370 9.47 -8.46 22.53
C PHE A 370 10.85 -7.92 22.18
N GLN A 371 11.56 -8.52 21.18
CA GLN A 371 12.79 -7.95 20.67
C GLN A 371 12.51 -6.60 19.99
N ARG A 372 13.43 -5.66 20.20
CA ARG A 372 13.36 -4.32 19.61
C ARG A 372 14.58 -4.10 18.74
N PRO A 373 14.54 -4.47 17.45
CA PRO A 373 15.65 -4.27 16.53
C PRO A 373 16.01 -2.79 16.34
N THR A 374 14.99 -1.94 16.40
CA THR A 374 15.09 -0.49 16.46
C THR A 374 14.57 -0.03 17.82
N ALA A 375 15.25 0.88 18.49
CA ALA A 375 15.13 1.22 19.92
C ALA A 375 13.71 1.43 20.49
N ASP A 376 12.70 1.68 19.66
CA ASP A 376 11.40 2.18 20.13
C ASP A 376 10.20 1.24 19.92
N ARG A 377 10.31 0.13 19.16
CA ARG A 377 9.14 -0.66 18.79
C ARG A 377 9.36 -2.17 18.92
N LYS A 378 8.35 -2.85 19.48
CA LYS A 378 8.20 -4.29 19.38
C LYS A 378 8.00 -4.72 17.92
N GLN A 379 8.35 -5.97 17.61
CA GLN A 379 8.01 -6.61 16.35
C GLN A 379 6.48 -6.68 16.21
N SER A 380 5.94 -6.19 15.10
CA SER A 380 4.51 -6.31 14.77
C SER A 380 4.28 -6.16 13.26
N ASN A 381 3.16 -6.67 12.79
CA ASN A 381 2.69 -6.51 11.41
C ASN A 381 1.76 -5.29 11.21
N ALA A 382 1.65 -4.39 12.18
CA ALA A 382 0.78 -3.21 12.07
C ALA A 382 1.04 -2.37 10.81
N LEU A 383 2.31 -2.32 10.34
CA LEU A 383 2.63 -1.67 9.08
C LEU A 383 2.08 -2.46 7.88
N ALA A 384 2.24 -3.78 7.86
CA ALA A 384 1.72 -4.63 6.80
C ALA A 384 0.19 -4.54 6.73
N GLU A 385 -0.51 -4.56 7.88
CA GLU A 385 -1.95 -4.34 7.94
C GLU A 385 -2.36 -2.98 7.36
N SER A 386 -1.63 -1.89 7.71
CA SER A 386 -1.89 -0.55 7.18
C SER A 386 -1.70 -0.48 5.67
N LEU A 387 -0.64 -1.10 5.13
CA LEU A 387 -0.40 -1.16 3.69
C LEU A 387 -1.44 -2.04 2.98
N ASN A 388 -1.80 -3.18 3.58
CA ASN A 388 -2.85 -4.06 3.07
C ASN A 388 -4.21 -3.35 3.05
N GLN A 389 -4.52 -2.49 4.03
CA GLN A 389 -5.73 -1.68 4.02
C GLN A 389 -5.77 -0.72 2.82
N LYS A 390 -4.67 0.00 2.55
CA LYS A 390 -4.57 0.88 1.38
C LYS A 390 -4.73 0.11 0.06
N MET A 391 -4.17 -1.10 -0.02
CA MET A 391 -4.33 -1.96 -1.19
C MET A 391 -5.79 -2.44 -1.36
N ARG A 392 -6.49 -2.78 -0.27
CA ARG A 392 -7.93 -3.12 -0.31
C ARG A 392 -8.78 -1.95 -0.81
N GLU A 393 -8.54 -0.76 -0.31
CA GLU A 393 -9.22 0.46 -0.76
C GLU A 393 -8.99 0.72 -2.26
N PHE A 394 -7.77 0.55 -2.73
CA PHE A 394 -7.45 0.69 -4.16
C PHE A 394 -8.16 -0.38 -5.01
N ILE A 395 -8.25 -1.64 -4.57
CA ILE A 395 -9.01 -2.68 -5.25
C ILE A 395 -10.48 -2.28 -5.39
N MET A 396 -11.09 -1.76 -4.33
CA MET A 396 -12.50 -1.32 -4.32
C MET A 396 -12.74 -0.16 -5.30
N ILE A 397 -11.86 0.83 -5.34
CA ILE A 397 -11.97 1.99 -6.22
C ILE A 397 -11.72 1.61 -7.68
N SER A 398 -10.81 0.68 -7.93
CA SER A 398 -10.32 0.35 -9.28
C SER A 398 -11.28 -0.46 -10.13
N ASN A 399 -12.45 -0.83 -9.65
CA ASN A 399 -13.53 -1.56 -10.32
C ASN A 399 -13.12 -2.29 -11.61
N GLY A 400 -12.83 -3.61 -11.52
CA GLY A 400 -12.44 -4.43 -12.69
C GLY A 400 -10.93 -4.56 -12.93
N LEU A 401 -10.07 -4.09 -12.04
CA LEU A 401 -8.64 -4.38 -12.10
C LEU A 401 -8.40 -5.87 -11.77
N SER A 402 -8.22 -6.69 -12.79
CA SER A 402 -8.03 -8.14 -12.68
C SER A 402 -6.59 -8.60 -12.99
N ASN A 403 -5.76 -7.72 -13.56
CA ASN A 403 -4.38 -8.04 -13.90
C ASN A 403 -3.46 -7.86 -12.69
N PHE A 404 -3.03 -8.99 -12.11
CA PHE A 404 -2.14 -9.00 -10.94
C PHE A 404 -0.84 -8.22 -11.17
N GLU A 405 -0.18 -8.35 -12.31
CA GLU A 405 1.11 -7.68 -12.57
C GLU A 405 0.97 -6.15 -12.60
N ARG A 406 -0.12 -5.63 -13.19
CA ARG A 406 -0.42 -4.19 -13.14
C ARG A 406 -0.76 -3.72 -11.73
N PHE A 407 -1.53 -4.51 -11.00
CA PHE A 407 -1.84 -4.22 -9.59
C PHE A 407 -0.57 -4.18 -8.76
N ARG A 408 0.26 -5.23 -8.85
CA ARG A 408 1.56 -5.32 -8.17
C ARG A 408 2.45 -4.10 -8.48
N ALA A 409 2.65 -3.81 -9.76
CA ALA A 409 3.47 -2.68 -10.18
C ALA A 409 2.94 -1.35 -9.63
N ARG A 410 1.62 -1.13 -9.70
CA ARG A 410 0.98 0.09 -9.23
C ARG A 410 1.11 0.28 -7.72
N VAL A 411 0.83 -0.76 -6.92
CA VAL A 411 0.88 -0.65 -5.45
C VAL A 411 2.30 -0.55 -4.93
N ILE A 412 3.26 -1.28 -5.51
CA ILE A 412 4.66 -1.14 -5.12
C ILE A 412 5.19 0.26 -5.47
N TYR A 413 4.87 0.79 -6.66
CA TYR A 413 5.26 2.14 -7.03
C TYR A 413 4.66 3.20 -6.09
N ALA A 414 3.42 3.01 -5.66
CA ALA A 414 2.75 3.96 -4.75
C ALA A 414 3.20 3.84 -3.28
N LEU A 415 3.51 2.63 -2.83
CA LEU A 415 3.80 2.32 -1.42
C LEU A 415 5.31 2.13 -1.15
N ASN A 416 6.16 2.41 -2.14
CA ASN A 416 7.61 2.34 -1.98
C ASN A 416 8.29 3.53 -2.66
N TYR A 417 8.70 4.51 -1.85
CA TYR A 417 9.35 5.74 -2.31
C TYR A 417 10.70 5.52 -3.02
N ARG A 418 11.27 4.30 -2.96
CA ARG A 418 12.51 3.94 -3.65
C ARG A 418 12.30 3.61 -5.13
N ILE A 419 11.03 3.45 -5.55
CA ILE A 419 10.69 3.14 -6.94
C ILE A 419 10.42 4.43 -7.68
N GLY A 420 11.17 4.64 -8.76
CA GLY A 420 11.03 5.80 -9.63
C GLY A 420 10.17 5.53 -10.87
N PHE A 421 9.77 6.62 -11.51
CA PHE A 421 9.14 6.64 -12.83
C PHE A 421 10.17 7.08 -13.86
N SER A 422 10.30 6.37 -14.97
CA SER A 422 11.25 6.71 -16.02
C SER A 422 10.58 6.80 -17.40
N LEU A 423 10.66 7.97 -18.01
CA LEU A 423 10.19 8.18 -19.39
C LEU A 423 11.17 7.63 -20.44
N THR A 424 12.42 7.37 -20.08
CA THR A 424 13.49 7.04 -21.03
C THR A 424 13.70 5.55 -21.24
N SER A 425 13.43 4.72 -20.26
CA SER A 425 13.81 3.31 -20.27
C SER A 425 13.00 2.41 -21.18
N ASN A 426 11.81 2.84 -21.68
CA ASN A 426 10.89 1.98 -22.44
C ASN A 426 10.25 2.59 -23.68
N ILE A 427 10.70 3.75 -24.15
CA ILE A 427 10.24 4.34 -25.40
C ILE A 427 10.43 3.33 -26.55
N GLN A 428 11.51 2.55 -26.56
CA GLN A 428 11.74 1.51 -27.55
C GLN A 428 10.75 0.34 -27.45
N ALA A 429 10.34 -0.05 -26.23
CA ALA A 429 9.36 -1.11 -26.02
C ALA A 429 7.94 -0.65 -26.41
N TYR A 430 7.59 0.61 -26.13
CA TYR A 430 6.34 1.23 -26.58
C TYR A 430 6.24 1.24 -28.10
N ASN A 431 7.29 1.68 -28.79
CA ASN A 431 7.36 1.72 -30.25
C ASN A 431 7.26 0.35 -30.91
N ARG A 432 7.78 -0.72 -30.28
CA ARG A 432 7.65 -2.10 -30.79
C ARG A 432 6.22 -2.65 -30.63
N LYS A 433 5.47 -2.25 -29.59
CA LYS A 433 4.07 -2.67 -29.41
C LYS A 433 3.10 -1.98 -30.39
N GLN A 434 3.40 -0.78 -30.87
CA GLN A 434 2.58 -0.11 -31.88
C GLN A 434 2.87 -0.57 -33.33
N LYS A 435 3.99 -1.28 -33.57
CA LYS A 435 4.34 -1.82 -34.87
C LYS A 435 3.88 -3.26 -35.10
N LYS A 436 3.23 -3.89 -34.15
CA LYS A 436 2.52 -5.16 -34.23
C LYS A 436 1.00 -4.93 -34.24
#